data_749cfb5bf42f528076c8c541184755d3
#
_entry.id   749cfb5bf42f528076c8c541184755d3
#
_cell.length_a   1.000
_cell.length_b   1.000
_cell.length_c   1.000
_cell.angle_alpha   90.00
_cell.angle_beta   90.00
_cell.angle_gamma   90.00
#
_symmetry.space_group_name_H-M   'P 1'
#
loop_
_entity.id
_entity.type
_entity.pdbx_description
1 polymer ?
#
loop_
_entity_poly.entity_id
_entity_poly.type
_entity_poly.pdbx_seq_one_letter_code
_entity_poly.pdbx_strand_id
1 'polypeptide(L)'
;FCNAPIGNYYLRENSPCIDSGSDGTLIGCFESACGPVNLGPIWYVDQNGHDDNDGGLETPFATIQRAINVSTDGDTIRLTPNIYFEEIDFNNKEVVLESRAYELGIIEMIQETFFAPGPLGGSCFILNGPSNDNATIRGISFRGGVVTSGGGVVLQNCSPTFIDVVIEDNTAEIGGGVFLSGSNAYFLNTIIQNN
;
A
#
# COMPACT_ATOMS: atom_id res chain seq x y z
N PHE A 1 -10.84 0.22 21.86
CA PHE A 1 -12.19 0.36 21.33
C PHE A 1 -12.21 -0.01 19.84
N CYS A 2 -13.35 -0.45 19.33
CA CYS A 2 -13.49 -0.89 17.93
C CYS A 2 -13.32 0.29 16.96
N ASN A 3 -14.08 1.35 17.12
CA ASN A 3 -13.97 2.57 16.32
C ASN A 3 -14.55 3.79 17.07
N ALA A 4 -13.76 4.36 17.95
CA ALA A 4 -14.17 5.50 18.77
C ALA A 4 -14.59 6.75 17.97
N PRO A 5 -13.94 7.10 16.83
CA PRO A 5 -14.34 8.25 16.01
C PRO A 5 -15.78 8.22 15.50
N ILE A 6 -16.35 7.05 15.27
CA ILE A 6 -17.75 6.89 14.85
C ILE A 6 -18.69 6.46 15.99
N GLY A 7 -18.23 6.57 17.23
CA GLY A 7 -19.04 6.27 18.41
C GLY A 7 -19.12 4.80 18.80
N ASN A 8 -18.30 3.94 18.23
CA ASN A 8 -18.21 2.53 18.58
C ASN A 8 -17.18 2.35 19.71
N TYR A 9 -17.65 2.27 20.94
CA TYR A 9 -16.83 2.15 22.15
C TYR A 9 -16.76 0.73 22.73
N TYR A 10 -17.14 -0.27 21.97
CA TYR A 10 -16.95 -1.67 22.37
C TYR A 10 -15.45 -2.02 22.42
N LEU A 11 -15.10 -2.95 23.30
CA LEU A 11 -13.74 -3.48 23.34
C LEU A 11 -13.54 -4.46 22.15
N ARG A 12 -12.35 -4.47 21.59
CA ARG A 12 -11.95 -5.48 20.61
C ARG A 12 -11.68 -6.82 21.30
N GLU A 13 -11.86 -7.92 20.61
CA GLU A 13 -11.71 -9.27 21.16
C GLU A 13 -10.31 -9.54 21.76
N ASN A 14 -9.27 -8.93 21.23
CA ASN A 14 -7.90 -9.03 21.73
C ASN A 14 -7.49 -7.87 22.65
N SER A 15 -8.44 -7.11 23.15
CA SER A 15 -8.14 -6.02 24.11
C SER A 15 -7.60 -6.61 25.41
N PRO A 16 -6.51 -6.05 25.97
CA PRO A 16 -6.01 -6.47 27.28
C PRO A 16 -6.98 -6.15 28.43
N CYS A 17 -8.06 -5.43 28.16
CA CYS A 17 -9.11 -5.11 29.14
C CYS A 17 -10.21 -6.17 29.16
N ILE A 18 -10.19 -7.17 28.27
CA ILE A 18 -11.08 -8.32 28.35
C ILE A 18 -10.55 -9.27 29.43
N ASP A 19 -11.43 -9.74 30.28
CA ASP A 19 -11.13 -10.68 31.40
C ASP A 19 -10.08 -10.14 32.41
N SER A 20 -9.82 -8.83 32.41
CA SER A 20 -8.84 -8.22 33.32
C SER A 20 -9.45 -7.68 34.60
N GLY A 21 -10.76 -7.77 34.77
CA GLY A 21 -11.44 -7.48 36.04
C GLY A 21 -11.02 -8.44 37.15
N SER A 22 -11.10 -8.01 38.40
CA SER A 22 -10.70 -8.83 39.58
C SER A 22 -11.50 -10.13 39.74
N ASP A 23 -12.60 -10.24 39.01
CA ASP A 23 -13.54 -11.38 38.98
C ASP A 23 -13.56 -12.08 37.60
N GLY A 24 -12.60 -11.75 36.70
CA GLY A 24 -12.56 -12.28 35.34
C GLY A 24 -13.55 -11.60 34.38
N THR A 25 -14.08 -10.44 34.75
CA THR A 25 -14.99 -9.65 33.88
C THR A 25 -14.24 -8.63 33.06
N LEU A 26 -14.96 -7.97 32.15
CA LEU A 26 -14.43 -6.89 31.33
C LEU A 26 -14.11 -5.64 32.20
N ILE A 27 -12.98 -4.99 31.91
CA ILE A 27 -12.74 -3.62 32.40
C ILE A 27 -13.30 -2.65 31.34
N GLY A 28 -14.51 -2.18 31.54
CA GLY A 28 -15.18 -1.23 30.65
C GLY A 28 -16.69 -1.32 30.72
N CYS A 29 -17.36 -0.47 29.95
CA CYS A 29 -18.83 -0.38 29.97
C CYS A 29 -19.54 -1.28 28.93
N PHE A 30 -18.79 -1.87 27.99
CA PHE A 30 -19.36 -2.59 26.85
C PHE A 30 -18.64 -3.92 26.63
N GLU A 31 -19.38 -4.91 26.20
CA GLU A 31 -18.86 -6.23 25.81
C GLU A 31 -17.98 -6.13 24.53
N SER A 32 -17.20 -7.15 24.24
CA SER A 32 -16.47 -7.26 22.98
C SER A 32 -17.44 -7.39 21.80
N ALA A 33 -17.34 -6.52 20.82
CA ALA A 33 -18.26 -6.51 19.67
C ALA A 33 -17.55 -6.49 18.32
N CYS A 34 -16.24 -6.50 18.30
CA CYS A 34 -15.45 -6.56 17.08
C CYS A 34 -14.44 -7.69 17.17
N GLY A 35 -14.13 -8.28 16.05
CA GLY A 35 -13.08 -9.28 15.94
C GLY A 35 -11.70 -8.79 16.41
N PRO A 36 -10.70 -9.67 16.36
CA PRO A 36 -9.34 -9.34 16.78
C PRO A 36 -8.81 -8.15 15.97
N VAL A 37 -8.07 -7.25 16.64
CA VAL A 37 -7.40 -6.15 15.95
C VAL A 37 -6.24 -6.69 15.11
N ASN A 38 -6.07 -6.19 13.91
CA ASN A 38 -4.87 -6.48 13.14
C ASN A 38 -3.66 -5.77 13.78
N LEU A 39 -2.60 -6.52 14.04
CA LEU A 39 -1.33 -6.02 14.57
C LEU A 39 -0.17 -6.22 13.59
N GLY A 40 -0.48 -6.48 12.30
CA GLY A 40 0.50 -6.87 11.29
C GLY A 40 0.86 -8.37 11.38
N PRO A 41 1.86 -8.83 10.66
CA PRO A 41 2.72 -8.08 9.70
C PRO A 41 2.08 -7.85 8.32
N ILE A 42 0.79 -8.06 8.15
CA ILE A 42 0.09 -7.87 6.88
C ILE A 42 -1.02 -6.84 7.06
N TRP A 43 -0.97 -5.80 6.22
CA TRP A 43 -1.90 -4.68 6.22
C TRP A 43 -2.64 -4.65 4.89
N TYR A 44 -3.96 -4.66 4.92
CA TYR A 44 -4.79 -4.62 3.72
C TYR A 44 -5.27 -3.21 3.41
N VAL A 45 -5.25 -2.86 2.13
CA VAL A 45 -5.75 -1.59 1.60
C VAL A 45 -6.81 -1.87 0.53
N ASP A 46 -7.96 -1.23 0.67
CA ASP A 46 -9.08 -1.26 -0.27
C ASP A 46 -9.70 0.13 -0.36
N GLN A 47 -10.03 0.63 -1.55
CA GLN A 47 -10.64 1.95 -1.72
C GLN A 47 -12.00 2.10 -1.01
N ASN A 48 -12.67 0.99 -0.71
CA ASN A 48 -13.89 0.98 0.10
C ASN A 48 -13.62 0.82 1.61
N GLY A 49 -12.34 0.75 2.00
CA GLY A 49 -11.90 0.70 3.39
C GLY A 49 -12.06 2.04 4.11
N HIS A 50 -11.51 2.12 5.30
CA HIS A 50 -11.50 3.37 6.08
C HIS A 50 -10.22 3.45 6.91
N ASP A 51 -9.56 4.63 6.98
CA ASP A 51 -8.29 4.78 7.66
C ASP A 51 -8.37 4.71 9.20
N ASP A 52 -9.58 4.73 9.75
CA ASP A 52 -9.82 4.44 11.17
C ASP A 52 -9.97 2.93 11.46
N ASN A 53 -10.01 2.09 10.43
CA ASN A 53 -9.99 0.63 10.59
C ASN A 53 -8.63 0.16 11.14
N ASP A 54 -8.50 -1.14 11.34
CA ASP A 54 -7.26 -1.74 11.82
C ASP A 54 -6.37 -2.35 10.74
N GLY A 55 -6.75 -2.21 9.47
CA GLY A 55 -5.99 -2.73 8.33
C GLY A 55 -6.03 -4.25 8.19
N GLY A 56 -6.97 -4.93 8.84
CA GLY A 56 -7.24 -6.35 8.63
C GLY A 56 -7.93 -6.62 7.30
N LEU A 57 -8.00 -7.91 6.91
CA LEU A 57 -8.62 -8.32 5.64
C LEU A 57 -10.09 -7.85 5.53
N GLU A 58 -10.85 -7.95 6.62
CA GLU A 58 -12.28 -7.57 6.65
C GLU A 58 -12.49 -6.09 7.00
N THR A 59 -11.45 -5.43 7.47
CA THR A 59 -11.45 -4.03 7.90
C THR A 59 -10.24 -3.29 7.35
N PRO A 60 -10.09 -3.23 6.00
CA PRO A 60 -8.92 -2.65 5.36
C PRO A 60 -8.83 -1.14 5.58
N PHE A 61 -7.64 -0.59 5.45
CA PHE A 61 -7.44 0.85 5.32
C PHE A 61 -7.95 1.35 3.96
N ALA A 62 -8.29 2.63 3.88
CA ALA A 62 -8.64 3.28 2.62
C ALA A 62 -7.41 3.70 1.82
N THR A 63 -6.30 4.04 2.50
CA THR A 63 -5.10 4.61 1.87
C THR A 63 -3.85 3.78 2.11
N ILE A 64 -2.98 3.74 1.10
CA ILE A 64 -1.67 3.09 1.19
C ILE A 64 -0.81 3.81 2.22
N GLN A 65 -0.84 5.15 2.25
CA GLN A 65 -0.04 5.92 3.19
C GLN A 65 -0.42 5.60 4.64
N ARG A 66 -1.69 5.33 4.93
CA ARG A 66 -2.12 4.90 6.26
C ARG A 66 -1.51 3.57 6.65
N ALA A 67 -1.50 2.60 5.74
CA ALA A 67 -0.86 1.30 5.95
C ALA A 67 0.65 1.45 6.19
N ILE A 68 1.35 2.27 5.39
CA ILE A 68 2.77 2.58 5.59
C ILE A 68 3.00 3.19 6.98
N ASN A 69 2.16 4.12 7.40
CA ASN A 69 2.37 4.82 8.68
C ASN A 69 2.31 3.88 9.89
N VAL A 70 1.46 2.87 9.87
CA VAL A 70 1.32 1.91 10.98
C VAL A 70 2.25 0.70 10.88
N SER A 71 2.78 0.40 9.69
CA SER A 71 3.68 -0.74 9.46
C SER A 71 5.04 -0.55 10.14
N THR A 72 5.75 -1.63 10.28
CA THR A 72 7.15 -1.72 10.69
C THR A 72 7.98 -2.42 9.64
N ASP A 73 9.31 -2.39 9.76
CA ASP A 73 10.21 -3.08 8.83
C ASP A 73 9.88 -4.57 8.74
N GLY A 74 9.82 -5.08 7.52
CA GLY A 74 9.45 -6.44 7.20
C GLY A 74 7.96 -6.67 6.96
N ASP A 75 7.10 -5.67 7.25
CA ASP A 75 5.66 -5.79 7.02
C ASP A 75 5.31 -5.77 5.53
N THR A 76 4.15 -6.33 5.22
CA THR A 76 3.58 -6.37 3.87
C THR A 76 2.28 -5.58 3.81
N ILE A 77 2.17 -4.70 2.82
CA ILE A 77 0.97 -3.93 2.50
C ILE A 77 0.34 -4.52 1.24
N ARG A 78 -0.87 -5.05 1.36
CA ARG A 78 -1.60 -5.72 0.28
C ARG A 78 -2.71 -4.87 -0.28
N LEU A 79 -2.62 -4.63 -1.58
CA LEU A 79 -3.60 -3.86 -2.32
C LEU A 79 -4.64 -4.77 -2.97
N THR A 80 -5.92 -4.49 -2.78
CA THR A 80 -6.98 -5.13 -3.57
C THR A 80 -6.95 -4.66 -5.02
N PRO A 81 -7.49 -5.45 -5.98
CA PRO A 81 -7.60 -5.02 -7.37
C PRO A 81 -8.35 -3.69 -7.49
N ASN A 82 -7.65 -2.65 -7.91
CA ASN A 82 -8.20 -1.30 -8.08
C ASN A 82 -7.20 -0.36 -8.76
N ILE A 83 -7.63 0.88 -9.03
CA ILE A 83 -6.80 1.97 -9.54
C ILE A 83 -6.36 2.85 -8.37
N TYR A 84 -5.08 3.04 -8.18
CA TYR A 84 -4.50 3.84 -7.11
C TYR A 84 -3.93 5.14 -7.67
N PHE A 85 -4.21 6.27 -7.00
CA PHE A 85 -3.81 7.62 -7.40
C PHE A 85 -3.00 8.33 -6.31
N GLU A 86 -2.45 7.59 -5.36
CA GLU A 86 -1.77 8.14 -4.21
C GLU A 86 -0.30 8.46 -4.50
N GLU A 87 0.17 9.59 -3.98
CA GLU A 87 1.58 9.84 -3.75
C GLU A 87 1.94 9.27 -2.38
N ILE A 88 2.96 8.40 -2.32
CA ILE A 88 3.34 7.70 -1.09
C ILE A 88 4.81 7.96 -0.73
N ASP A 89 5.11 7.94 0.57
CA ASP A 89 6.45 7.92 1.13
C ASP A 89 6.58 6.73 2.09
N PHE A 90 7.56 5.88 1.87
CA PHE A 90 7.82 4.71 2.71
C PHE A 90 8.45 5.04 4.07
N ASN A 91 8.81 6.31 4.31
CA ASN A 91 9.29 6.80 5.62
C ASN A 91 10.50 6.04 6.17
N ASN A 92 11.45 5.66 5.32
CA ASN A 92 12.63 4.84 5.60
C ASN A 92 12.31 3.41 6.07
N LYS A 93 11.12 2.90 5.81
CA LYS A 93 10.73 1.54 6.22
C LYS A 93 11.05 0.52 5.14
N GLU A 94 11.51 -0.66 5.57
CA GLU A 94 11.72 -1.83 4.72
C GLU A 94 10.40 -2.60 4.58
N VAL A 95 9.44 -2.06 3.86
CA VAL A 95 8.12 -2.68 3.66
C VAL A 95 7.95 -3.20 2.25
N VAL A 96 7.08 -4.19 2.10
CA VAL A 96 6.67 -4.73 0.82
C VAL A 96 5.28 -4.20 0.47
N LEU A 97 5.18 -3.52 -0.68
CA LEU A 97 3.90 -3.14 -1.28
C LEU A 97 3.57 -4.14 -2.39
N GLU A 98 2.49 -4.89 -2.24
CA GLU A 98 2.13 -5.93 -3.20
C GLU A 98 0.65 -5.92 -3.57
N SER A 99 0.32 -6.45 -4.77
CA SER A 99 -1.06 -6.73 -5.10
C SER A 99 -1.54 -8.02 -4.42
N ARG A 100 -2.83 -8.11 -4.14
CA ARG A 100 -3.43 -9.35 -3.66
C ARG A 100 -3.37 -10.47 -4.72
N ALA A 101 -3.38 -10.12 -6.00
CA ALA A 101 -3.18 -11.08 -7.08
C ALA A 101 -1.81 -11.78 -6.99
N TYR A 102 -0.79 -11.05 -6.61
CA TYR A 102 0.55 -11.59 -6.39
C TYR A 102 0.56 -12.60 -5.21
N GLU A 103 -0.07 -12.26 -4.09
CA GLU A 103 -0.25 -13.17 -2.94
C GLU A 103 -0.89 -14.50 -3.35
N LEU A 104 -1.92 -14.43 -4.20
CA LEU A 104 -2.69 -15.59 -4.63
C LEU A 104 -2.01 -16.38 -5.74
N GLY A 105 -0.87 -15.89 -6.27
CA GLY A 105 -0.17 -16.49 -7.41
C GLY A 105 -0.91 -16.38 -8.73
N ILE A 106 -1.85 -15.43 -8.85
CA ILE A 106 -2.66 -15.20 -10.05
C ILE A 106 -2.01 -14.07 -10.86
N ILE A 107 -0.87 -14.39 -11.48
CA ILE A 107 -0.02 -13.38 -12.16
C ILE A 107 -0.78 -12.68 -13.30
N GLU A 108 -1.72 -13.35 -13.95
CA GLU A 108 -2.55 -12.78 -15.00
C GLU A 108 -3.42 -11.60 -14.51
N MET A 109 -3.69 -11.54 -13.21
CA MET A 109 -4.50 -10.47 -12.59
C MET A 109 -3.66 -9.32 -12.03
N ILE A 110 -2.35 -9.32 -12.18
CA ILE A 110 -1.48 -8.22 -11.71
C ILE A 110 -1.91 -6.89 -12.32
N GLN A 111 -2.39 -6.89 -13.56
CA GLN A 111 -2.85 -5.70 -14.26
C GLN A 111 -4.16 -5.10 -13.69
N GLU A 112 -4.86 -5.80 -12.81
CA GLU A 112 -6.07 -5.28 -12.15
C GLU A 112 -5.75 -4.38 -10.95
N THR A 113 -4.50 -4.44 -10.46
CA THR A 113 -3.99 -3.55 -9.40
C THR A 113 -2.97 -2.62 -10.02
N PHE A 114 -3.34 -1.37 -10.26
CA PHE A 114 -2.42 -0.46 -10.93
C PHE A 114 -2.46 0.97 -10.39
N PHE A 115 -1.31 1.62 -10.51
CA PHE A 115 -1.18 3.05 -10.31
C PHE A 115 -1.40 3.78 -11.63
N ALA A 116 -2.19 4.83 -11.56
CA ALA A 116 -2.45 5.76 -12.66
C ALA A 116 -2.30 7.20 -12.17
N PRO A 117 -2.07 8.16 -13.09
CA PRO A 117 -2.07 9.58 -12.71
C PRO A 117 -3.45 10.00 -12.25
N GLY A 118 -3.49 10.96 -11.34
CA GLY A 118 -4.75 11.57 -10.92
C GLY A 118 -5.47 12.30 -12.08
N PRO A 119 -6.65 12.86 -11.83
CA PRO A 119 -7.48 13.52 -12.87
C PRO A 119 -6.82 14.66 -13.61
N LEU A 120 -5.77 15.23 -13.06
CA LEU A 120 -4.99 16.32 -13.69
C LEU A 120 -3.84 15.82 -14.58
N GLY A 121 -3.70 14.50 -14.75
CA GLY A 121 -2.56 13.88 -15.44
C GLY A 121 -1.32 13.82 -14.54
N GLY A 122 -0.19 13.41 -15.12
CA GLY A 122 1.08 13.29 -14.41
C GLY A 122 1.73 11.93 -14.61
N SER A 123 2.63 11.58 -13.71
CA SER A 123 3.25 10.26 -13.61
C SER A 123 2.35 9.33 -12.81
N CYS A 124 2.43 8.02 -13.09
CA CYS A 124 1.65 7.03 -12.34
C CYS A 124 2.18 6.86 -10.91
N PHE A 125 3.51 6.88 -10.75
CA PHE A 125 4.15 6.58 -9.48
C PHE A 125 5.44 7.38 -9.32
N ILE A 126 5.57 8.10 -8.22
CA ILE A 126 6.73 8.94 -7.92
C ILE A 126 7.28 8.58 -6.56
N LEU A 127 8.56 8.24 -6.49
CA LEU A 127 9.29 8.14 -5.23
C LEU A 127 10.47 9.10 -5.25
N ASN A 128 10.65 9.83 -4.16
CA ASN A 128 11.69 10.81 -4.02
C ASN A 128 12.36 10.73 -2.65
N GLY A 129 13.69 10.76 -2.66
CA GLY A 129 14.50 10.77 -1.45
C GLY A 129 14.82 9.39 -0.87
N PRO A 130 15.89 9.32 -0.05
CA PRO A 130 16.44 8.07 0.47
C PRO A 130 15.50 7.33 1.44
N SER A 131 14.43 7.96 1.90
CA SER A 131 13.38 7.33 2.70
C SER A 131 12.66 6.16 1.99
N ASN A 132 12.91 6.00 0.69
CA ASN A 132 12.29 4.98 -0.16
C ASN A 132 13.29 3.92 -0.67
N ASP A 133 14.53 3.89 -0.17
CA ASP A 133 15.58 3.01 -0.68
C ASP A 133 15.29 1.53 -0.43
N ASN A 134 14.69 1.20 0.69
CA ASN A 134 14.49 -0.19 1.13
C ASN A 134 13.10 -0.75 0.77
N ALA A 135 12.27 0.05 0.12
CA ALA A 135 10.93 -0.39 -0.28
C ALA A 135 10.99 -1.45 -1.38
N THR A 136 10.11 -2.43 -1.30
CA THR A 136 9.89 -3.42 -2.36
C THR A 136 8.48 -3.30 -2.89
N ILE A 137 8.35 -3.16 -4.21
CA ILE A 137 7.07 -3.08 -4.92
C ILE A 137 6.95 -4.30 -5.81
N ARG A 138 5.88 -5.10 -5.66
CA ARG A 138 5.72 -6.31 -6.44
C ARG A 138 4.30 -6.60 -6.89
N GLY A 139 4.19 -7.20 -8.09
CA GLY A 139 2.92 -7.63 -8.64
C GLY A 139 1.94 -6.50 -8.91
N ILE A 140 2.41 -5.33 -9.32
CA ILE A 140 1.61 -4.11 -9.55
C ILE A 140 1.90 -3.59 -10.96
N SER A 141 0.91 -2.93 -11.57
CA SER A 141 1.07 -2.26 -12.86
C SER A 141 1.09 -0.73 -12.73
N PHE A 142 1.74 -0.07 -13.69
CA PHE A 142 1.84 1.40 -13.78
C PHE A 142 1.50 1.82 -15.20
N ARG A 143 0.35 2.50 -15.39
CA ARG A 143 -0.13 2.81 -16.75
C ARG A 143 -0.95 4.10 -16.84
N GLY A 144 -0.94 4.71 -18.02
CA GLY A 144 -1.73 5.89 -18.33
C GLY A 144 -1.08 7.23 -17.96
N GLY A 145 0.19 7.22 -17.56
CA GLY A 145 0.94 8.45 -17.30
C GLY A 145 1.18 9.27 -18.56
N VAL A 146 0.91 10.58 -18.48
CA VAL A 146 1.14 11.52 -19.60
C VAL A 146 1.76 12.79 -19.05
N VAL A 147 3.04 12.99 -19.35
CA VAL A 147 3.84 14.09 -18.78
C VAL A 147 5.08 14.36 -19.63
N THR A 148 5.80 15.45 -19.35
CA THR A 148 7.06 15.76 -20.08
C THR A 148 8.18 14.77 -19.69
N SER A 149 8.26 14.35 -18.44
CA SER A 149 9.31 13.42 -17.97
C SER A 149 8.76 12.42 -16.97
N GLY A 150 9.02 11.12 -17.19
CA GLY A 150 8.63 10.05 -16.29
C GLY A 150 7.15 9.72 -16.30
N GLY A 151 6.63 9.15 -17.38
CA GLY A 151 5.20 8.82 -17.50
C GLY A 151 4.75 7.74 -16.52
N GLY A 152 5.43 6.61 -16.50
CA GLY A 152 5.10 5.49 -15.62
C GLY A 152 5.66 5.67 -14.19
N VAL A 153 6.94 5.41 -14.01
CA VAL A 153 7.63 5.43 -12.72
C VAL A 153 8.73 6.48 -12.72
N VAL A 154 8.73 7.34 -11.72
CA VAL A 154 9.77 8.35 -11.47
C VAL A 154 10.46 8.04 -10.15
N LEU A 155 11.78 7.86 -10.20
CA LEU A 155 12.61 7.66 -9.02
C LEU A 155 13.69 8.74 -8.94
N GLN A 156 13.71 9.48 -7.85
CA GLN A 156 14.66 10.54 -7.61
C GLN A 156 15.37 10.35 -6.28
N ASN A 157 16.70 10.12 -6.33
CA ASN A 157 17.53 9.92 -5.14
C ASN A 157 17.03 8.80 -4.22
N CYS A 158 16.48 7.73 -4.79
CA CYS A 158 16.03 6.53 -4.08
C CYS A 158 16.27 5.28 -4.94
N SER A 159 16.41 4.11 -4.31
CA SER A 159 16.82 2.87 -4.98
C SER A 159 15.94 1.66 -4.58
N PRO A 160 14.61 1.76 -4.71
CA PRO A 160 13.70 0.66 -4.36
C PRO A 160 13.85 -0.55 -5.29
N THR A 161 13.23 -1.65 -4.92
CA THR A 161 13.18 -2.88 -5.71
C THR A 161 11.79 -3.09 -6.29
N PHE A 162 11.71 -3.35 -7.59
CA PHE A 162 10.49 -3.71 -8.31
C PHE A 162 10.57 -5.17 -8.77
N ILE A 163 9.55 -5.98 -8.46
CA ILE A 163 9.50 -7.41 -8.79
C ILE A 163 8.17 -7.74 -9.44
N ASP A 164 8.21 -8.45 -10.57
CA ASP A 164 7.00 -8.90 -11.28
C ASP A 164 6.02 -7.74 -11.55
N VAL A 165 6.52 -6.58 -12.00
CA VAL A 165 5.70 -5.41 -12.30
C VAL A 165 5.54 -5.20 -13.80
N VAL A 166 4.48 -4.50 -14.18
CA VAL A 166 4.20 -4.11 -15.57
C VAL A 166 4.15 -2.59 -15.66
N ILE A 167 4.94 -2.01 -16.56
CA ILE A 167 4.98 -0.56 -16.82
C ILE A 167 4.63 -0.36 -18.30
N GLU A 168 3.40 0.07 -18.57
CA GLU A 168 2.90 0.12 -19.93
C GLU A 168 1.98 1.30 -20.23
N ASP A 169 1.85 1.65 -21.51
CA ASP A 169 0.94 2.66 -22.02
C ASP A 169 1.11 4.03 -21.33
N ASN A 170 2.37 4.40 -21.05
CA ASN A 170 2.72 5.71 -20.53
C ASN A 170 3.39 6.56 -21.61
N THR A 171 3.23 7.86 -21.55
CA THR A 171 3.76 8.78 -22.55
C THR A 171 4.55 9.91 -21.90
N ALA A 172 5.79 10.11 -22.33
CA ALA A 172 6.60 11.27 -21.97
C ALA A 172 7.63 11.58 -23.06
N GLU A 173 8.15 12.80 -23.08
CA GLU A 173 9.28 13.16 -23.95
C GLU A 173 10.59 12.47 -23.50
N ILE A 174 10.71 12.25 -22.17
CA ILE A 174 11.87 11.58 -21.56
C ILE A 174 11.38 10.55 -20.54
N GLY A 175 11.78 9.29 -20.72
CA GLY A 175 11.43 8.21 -19.78
C GLY A 175 9.94 7.91 -19.75
N GLY A 176 9.32 7.58 -20.88
CA GLY A 176 7.90 7.25 -20.95
C GLY A 176 7.49 6.22 -19.92
N GLY A 177 8.21 5.08 -19.85
CA GLY A 177 7.98 4.06 -18.83
C GLY A 177 8.63 4.40 -17.49
N VAL A 178 9.95 4.63 -17.49
CA VAL A 178 10.74 4.86 -16.26
C VAL A 178 11.69 6.04 -16.43
N PHE A 179 11.73 6.89 -15.41
CA PHE A 179 12.69 7.99 -15.29
C PHE A 179 13.47 7.87 -13.98
N LEU A 180 14.80 7.79 -14.08
CA LEU A 180 15.70 7.66 -12.93
C LEU A 180 16.61 8.91 -12.84
N SER A 181 16.69 9.49 -11.65
CA SER A 181 17.61 10.58 -11.36
C SER A 181 18.28 10.35 -10.00
N GLY A 182 19.59 10.08 -10.00
CA GLY A 182 20.32 9.75 -8.77
C GLY A 182 19.88 8.43 -8.11
N SER A 183 19.36 7.49 -8.89
CA SER A 183 18.71 6.25 -8.41
C SER A 183 19.34 5.01 -9.01
N ASN A 184 19.45 3.92 -8.22
CA ASN A 184 19.96 2.61 -8.62
C ASN A 184 18.91 1.51 -8.32
N ALA A 185 17.67 1.72 -8.75
CA ALA A 185 16.58 0.78 -8.50
C ALA A 185 16.79 -0.57 -9.23
N TYR A 186 16.31 -1.63 -8.61
CA TYR A 186 16.31 -2.97 -9.21
C TYR A 186 14.95 -3.28 -9.82
N PHE A 187 14.96 -3.78 -11.06
CA PHE A 187 13.77 -4.26 -11.75
C PHE A 187 13.96 -5.75 -12.10
N LEU A 188 13.21 -6.60 -11.42
CA LEU A 188 13.28 -8.05 -11.58
C LEU A 188 11.98 -8.56 -12.19
N ASN A 189 12.08 -9.40 -13.23
CA ASN A 189 10.91 -9.94 -13.96
C ASN A 189 9.92 -8.85 -14.41
N THR A 190 10.43 -7.69 -14.79
CA THR A 190 9.62 -6.50 -15.11
C THR A 190 9.35 -6.42 -16.60
N ILE A 191 8.13 -6.11 -16.97
CA ILE A 191 7.73 -5.82 -18.34
C ILE A 191 7.61 -4.30 -18.50
N ILE A 192 8.39 -3.73 -19.43
CA ILE A 192 8.31 -2.30 -19.79
C ILE A 192 8.00 -2.24 -21.27
N GLN A 193 6.78 -1.83 -21.64
CA GLN A 193 6.32 -1.88 -23.02
C GLN A 193 5.37 -0.72 -23.37
N ASN A 194 5.28 -0.37 -24.65
CA ASN A 194 4.34 0.62 -25.19
C ASN A 194 4.43 2.01 -24.49
N ASN A 195 5.62 2.43 -24.08
CA ASN A 195 5.82 3.69 -23.40
C ASN A 195 6.48 4.74 -24.28
#